data_1687ebeda73e1140e204ff9ac4ac09a3
#
_entry.id   1687ebeda73e1140e204ff9ac4ac09a3
#
_cell.length_a   1.000
_cell.length_b   1.000
_cell.length_c   1.000
_cell.angle_alpha   90.00
_cell.angle_beta   90.00
_cell.angle_gamma   90.00
#
_symmetry.space_group_name_H-M   'P 1'
#
loop_
_entity.id
_entity.type
_entity.pdbx_description
1 polymer ?
#
loop_
_entity_poly.entity_id
_entity_poly.type
_entity_poly.pdbx_seq_one_letter_code
_entity_poly.pdbx_strand_id
1 'polypeptide(L)'
;VTETLHTYSLCWLTSVLIFFSVSATKLPSYWLPAVPAAAILVSNSFINLKNSNKSYLFLWIFNILILFGVSISFFFSNIWLNSINDPEMPNLASELISSGIIFKAKLFFSSFTVFAIILFSLKSKNIFLYLQILLLIGQSFLMSPIRKLADTSRQLPLRNISKLISDIREEEETLAMIGIRKPSLHYYSRQIVFYEPNTKEGLINLSDRLNTDRRKN
;
A
#
# COMPACT_ATOMS: atom_id res chain seq x y z
N VAL A 1 -28.75 -20.04 7.89
CA VAL A 1 -27.99 -18.79 8.16
C VAL A 1 -26.57 -18.85 7.60
N THR A 2 -25.86 -19.98 7.76
CA THR A 2 -24.48 -20.13 7.26
C THR A 2 -24.39 -20.15 5.73
N GLU A 3 -25.31 -20.83 5.04
CA GLU A 3 -25.34 -20.87 3.56
C GLU A 3 -25.68 -19.52 2.96
N THR A 4 -26.65 -18.82 3.54
CA THR A 4 -27.04 -17.46 3.09
C THR A 4 -25.87 -16.46 3.27
N LEU A 5 -25.17 -16.52 4.41
CA LEU A 5 -23.99 -15.67 4.66
C LEU A 5 -22.85 -16.00 3.70
N HIS A 6 -22.63 -17.28 3.39
CA HIS A 6 -21.63 -17.70 2.43
C HIS A 6 -21.93 -17.16 1.03
N THR A 7 -23.16 -17.35 0.55
CA THR A 7 -23.60 -16.87 -0.78
C THR A 7 -23.51 -15.34 -0.86
N TYR A 8 -23.98 -14.62 0.17
CA TYR A 8 -23.86 -13.17 0.24
C TYR A 8 -22.41 -12.70 0.17
N SER A 9 -21.52 -13.31 0.95
CA SER A 9 -20.10 -12.96 0.95
C SER A 9 -19.42 -13.27 -0.38
N LEU A 10 -19.81 -14.36 -1.05
CA LEU A 10 -19.31 -14.69 -2.38
C LEU A 10 -19.76 -13.65 -3.42
N CYS A 11 -21.04 -13.29 -3.43
CA CYS A 11 -21.56 -12.24 -4.31
C CYS A 11 -20.88 -10.88 -4.05
N TRP A 12 -20.68 -10.52 -2.79
CA TRP A 12 -19.98 -9.29 -2.43
C TRP A 12 -18.54 -9.30 -2.96
N LEU A 13 -17.78 -10.36 -2.65
CA LEU A 13 -16.38 -10.49 -3.12
C LEU A 13 -16.28 -10.41 -4.64
N THR A 14 -17.11 -11.19 -5.34
CA THR A 14 -17.09 -11.23 -6.82
C THR A 14 -17.49 -9.90 -7.44
N SER A 15 -18.49 -9.20 -6.89
CA SER A 15 -18.91 -7.88 -7.37
C SER A 15 -17.78 -6.86 -7.25
N VAL A 16 -17.09 -6.80 -6.11
CA VAL A 16 -15.94 -5.91 -5.91
C VAL A 16 -14.80 -6.26 -6.87
N LEU A 17 -14.48 -7.55 -7.00
CA LEU A 17 -13.42 -8.02 -7.89
C LEU A 17 -13.71 -7.68 -9.35
N ILE A 18 -14.93 -7.93 -9.83
CA ILE A 18 -15.32 -7.63 -11.21
C ILE A 18 -15.27 -6.13 -11.45
N PHE A 19 -15.89 -5.33 -10.57
CA PHE A 19 -15.96 -3.88 -10.71
C PHE A 19 -14.56 -3.24 -10.84
N PHE A 20 -13.65 -3.57 -9.92
CA PHE A 20 -12.30 -2.99 -9.95
C PHE A 20 -11.36 -3.64 -10.97
N SER A 21 -11.66 -4.84 -11.47
CA SER A 21 -10.91 -5.45 -12.58
C SER A 21 -11.17 -4.74 -13.91
N VAL A 22 -12.38 -4.22 -14.11
CA VAL A 22 -12.77 -3.48 -15.33
C VAL A 22 -12.31 -2.01 -15.25
N SER A 23 -12.07 -1.46 -14.06
CA SER A 23 -11.65 -0.07 -13.89
C SER A 23 -10.32 0.21 -14.61
N ALA A 24 -10.24 1.37 -15.29
CA ALA A 24 -9.03 1.82 -15.97
C ALA A 24 -7.89 2.14 -15.00
N THR A 25 -8.21 2.66 -13.81
CA THR A 25 -7.25 2.95 -12.75
C THR A 25 -7.31 1.87 -11.67
N LYS A 26 -6.15 1.31 -11.28
CA LYS A 26 -6.07 0.21 -10.30
C LYS A 26 -5.17 0.62 -9.15
N LEU A 27 -5.76 1.10 -8.06
CA LEU A 27 -5.03 1.33 -6.81
C LEU A 27 -5.23 0.14 -5.86
N PRO A 28 -4.20 -0.27 -5.12
CA PRO A 28 -4.31 -1.36 -4.14
C PRO A 28 -5.43 -1.15 -3.11
N SER A 29 -5.74 0.10 -2.76
CA SER A 29 -6.81 0.46 -1.83
C SER A 29 -8.22 0.13 -2.34
N TYR A 30 -8.42 -0.04 -3.63
CA TYR A 30 -9.72 -0.40 -4.22
C TYR A 30 -10.17 -1.82 -3.84
N TRP A 31 -9.24 -2.67 -3.41
CA TRP A 31 -9.53 -4.03 -2.95
C TRP A 31 -9.96 -4.10 -1.48
N LEU A 32 -9.79 -3.01 -0.70
CA LEU A 32 -10.18 -2.98 0.72
C LEU A 32 -11.64 -3.36 0.98
N PRO A 33 -12.64 -2.94 0.18
CA PRO A 33 -14.02 -3.37 0.39
C PRO A 33 -14.25 -4.88 0.22
N ALA A 34 -13.36 -5.61 -0.45
CA ALA A 34 -13.43 -7.06 -0.61
C ALA A 34 -12.93 -7.83 0.63
N VAL A 35 -12.11 -7.21 1.47
CA VAL A 35 -11.45 -7.86 2.61
C VAL A 35 -12.43 -8.47 3.61
N PRO A 36 -13.51 -7.80 4.05
CA PRO A 36 -14.45 -8.42 4.98
C PRO A 36 -15.16 -9.64 4.40
N ALA A 37 -15.56 -9.58 3.13
CA ALA A 37 -16.18 -10.71 2.44
C ALA A 37 -15.23 -11.89 2.31
N ALA A 38 -13.97 -11.64 1.92
CA ALA A 38 -12.93 -12.66 1.87
C ALA A 38 -12.67 -13.29 3.25
N ALA A 39 -12.62 -12.49 4.31
CA ALA A 39 -12.42 -12.97 5.68
C ALA A 39 -13.55 -13.92 6.14
N ILE A 40 -14.82 -13.58 5.84
CA ILE A 40 -15.97 -14.43 6.15
C ILE A 40 -15.87 -15.77 5.38
N LEU A 41 -15.55 -15.73 4.09
CA LEU A 41 -15.42 -16.93 3.26
C LEU A 41 -14.29 -17.84 3.74
N VAL A 42 -13.12 -17.28 4.07
CA VAL A 42 -11.97 -18.02 4.61
C VAL A 42 -12.32 -18.64 5.95
N SER A 43 -12.95 -17.88 6.86
CA SER A 43 -13.35 -18.37 8.17
C SER A 43 -14.34 -19.52 8.10
N ASN A 44 -15.38 -19.39 7.26
CA ASN A 44 -16.38 -20.43 7.03
C ASN A 44 -15.76 -21.69 6.42
N SER A 45 -14.91 -21.52 5.41
CA SER A 45 -14.19 -22.62 4.78
C SER A 45 -13.28 -23.34 5.78
N PHE A 46 -12.59 -22.60 6.66
CA PHE A 46 -11.73 -23.19 7.68
C PHE A 46 -12.52 -24.05 8.69
N ILE A 47 -13.70 -23.60 9.12
CA ILE A 47 -14.56 -24.35 10.05
C ILE A 47 -15.02 -25.65 9.37
N ASN A 48 -15.44 -25.60 8.12
CA ASN A 48 -15.93 -26.77 7.36
C ASN A 48 -14.82 -27.77 7.04
N LEU A 49 -13.62 -27.30 6.74
CA LEU A 49 -12.47 -28.13 6.37
C LEU A 49 -11.80 -28.82 7.56
N LYS A 50 -11.97 -28.28 8.76
CA LYS A 50 -11.48 -28.93 10.00
C LYS A 50 -12.02 -30.35 10.16
N ASN A 51 -13.15 -30.66 9.53
CA ASN A 51 -13.79 -31.98 9.56
C ASN A 51 -13.30 -32.94 8.46
N SER A 52 -12.46 -32.44 7.50
CA SER A 52 -11.93 -33.24 6.39
C SER A 52 -10.39 -33.22 6.37
N ASN A 53 -9.77 -34.29 6.82
CA ASN A 53 -8.30 -34.40 6.92
C ASN A 53 -7.55 -34.17 5.61
N LYS A 54 -8.06 -34.66 4.47
CA LYS A 54 -7.36 -34.54 3.18
C LYS A 54 -7.38 -33.11 2.62
N SER A 55 -8.53 -32.45 2.67
CA SER A 55 -8.67 -31.07 2.21
C SER A 55 -7.91 -30.08 3.10
N TYR A 56 -7.85 -30.36 4.41
CA TYR A 56 -7.06 -29.59 5.36
C TYR A 56 -5.55 -29.66 5.05
N LEU A 57 -5.03 -30.87 4.79
CA LEU A 57 -3.63 -31.08 4.41
C LEU A 57 -3.26 -30.31 3.14
N PHE A 58 -4.11 -30.41 2.10
CA PHE A 58 -3.88 -29.72 0.84
C PHE A 58 -3.79 -28.19 1.02
N LEU A 59 -4.71 -27.60 1.77
CA LEU A 59 -4.70 -26.17 2.04
C LEU A 59 -3.45 -25.71 2.80
N TRP A 60 -2.99 -26.52 3.77
CA TRP A 60 -1.78 -26.22 4.50
C TRP A 60 -0.54 -26.27 3.62
N ILE A 61 -0.39 -27.28 2.81
CA ILE A 61 0.71 -27.38 1.84
C ILE A 61 0.68 -26.18 0.90
N PHE A 62 -0.49 -25.81 0.39
CA PHE A 62 -0.65 -24.67 -0.50
C PHE A 62 -0.26 -23.35 0.18
N ASN A 63 -0.68 -23.11 1.43
CA ASN A 63 -0.28 -21.93 2.17
C ASN A 63 1.22 -21.89 2.45
N ILE A 64 1.84 -23.02 2.83
CA ILE A 64 3.29 -23.09 3.04
C ILE A 64 4.04 -22.80 1.74
N LEU A 65 3.57 -23.31 0.59
CA LEU A 65 4.17 -23.01 -0.71
C LEU A 65 4.08 -21.51 -1.07
N ILE A 66 2.95 -20.85 -0.78
CA ILE A 66 2.83 -19.42 -0.98
C ILE A 66 3.82 -18.65 -0.09
N LEU A 67 3.88 -18.97 1.21
CA LEU A 67 4.81 -18.33 2.14
C LEU A 67 6.27 -18.52 1.72
N PHE A 68 6.60 -19.72 1.27
CA PHE A 68 7.92 -20.06 0.74
C PHE A 68 8.22 -19.26 -0.54
N GLY A 69 7.29 -19.17 -1.46
CA GLY A 69 7.40 -18.36 -2.66
C GLY A 69 7.61 -16.87 -2.36
N VAL A 70 6.87 -16.31 -1.40
CA VAL A 70 7.05 -14.94 -0.93
C VAL A 70 8.43 -14.76 -0.30
N SER A 71 8.88 -15.70 0.55
CA SER A 71 10.21 -15.67 1.14
C SER A 71 11.31 -15.67 0.07
N ILE A 72 11.23 -16.57 -0.90
CA ILE A 72 12.16 -16.62 -2.04
C ILE A 72 12.15 -15.31 -2.83
N SER A 73 10.98 -14.74 -3.09
CA SER A 73 10.86 -13.46 -3.81
C SER A 73 11.70 -12.36 -3.15
N PHE A 74 11.72 -12.29 -1.81
CA PHE A 74 12.55 -11.32 -1.10
C PHE A 74 14.05 -11.64 -1.21
N PHE A 75 14.48 -12.91 -1.32
CA PHE A 75 15.86 -13.23 -1.59
C PHE A 75 16.32 -12.76 -2.97
N PHE A 76 15.45 -12.87 -3.96
CA PHE A 76 15.66 -12.35 -5.32
C PHE A 76 15.15 -10.92 -5.52
N SER A 77 15.11 -10.13 -4.46
CA SER A 77 14.54 -8.76 -4.48
C SER A 77 15.20 -7.84 -5.52
N ASN A 78 16.45 -8.03 -5.84
CA ASN A 78 17.16 -7.22 -6.85
C ASN A 78 16.49 -7.29 -8.24
N ILE A 79 15.81 -8.41 -8.57
CA ILE A 79 15.15 -8.58 -9.86
C ILE A 79 13.94 -7.64 -9.98
N TRP A 80 13.07 -7.64 -8.97
CA TRP A 80 11.83 -6.86 -9.04
C TRP A 80 11.98 -5.43 -8.51
N LEU A 81 12.93 -5.16 -7.60
CA LEU A 81 13.21 -3.81 -7.13
C LEU A 81 13.63 -2.86 -8.26
N ASN A 82 14.49 -3.35 -9.17
CA ASN A 82 14.93 -2.55 -10.32
C ASN A 82 13.80 -2.28 -11.33
N SER A 83 12.70 -3.03 -11.25
CA SER A 83 11.51 -2.82 -12.10
C SER A 83 10.54 -1.81 -11.50
N ILE A 84 10.74 -1.39 -10.25
CA ILE A 84 9.92 -0.35 -9.61
C ILE A 84 10.40 1.00 -10.13
N ASN A 85 9.55 1.62 -10.96
CA ASN A 85 9.79 2.96 -11.48
C ASN A 85 8.68 3.90 -10.97
N ASP A 86 8.90 4.48 -9.78
CA ASP A 86 7.97 5.45 -9.20
C ASP A 86 8.42 6.86 -9.55
N PRO A 87 7.63 7.62 -10.35
CA PRO A 87 7.98 8.99 -10.72
C PRO A 87 8.15 9.94 -9.53
N GLU A 88 7.49 9.64 -8.40
CA GLU A 88 7.58 10.44 -7.18
C GLU A 88 8.77 10.06 -6.30
N MET A 89 9.29 8.85 -6.46
CA MET A 89 10.39 8.31 -5.70
C MET A 89 11.39 7.58 -6.61
N PRO A 90 12.16 8.30 -7.44
CA PRO A 90 13.06 7.68 -8.41
C PRO A 90 14.15 6.81 -7.75
N ASN A 91 14.50 7.11 -6.51
CA ASN A 91 15.50 6.38 -5.72
C ASN A 91 14.90 5.31 -4.79
N LEU A 92 13.60 4.96 -4.95
CA LEU A 92 12.91 4.06 -4.03
C LEU A 92 13.62 2.72 -3.84
N ALA A 93 14.12 2.13 -4.91
CA ALA A 93 14.83 0.84 -4.85
C ALA A 93 16.08 0.92 -3.96
N SER A 94 16.92 1.94 -4.15
CA SER A 94 18.13 2.15 -3.35
C SER A 94 17.81 2.49 -1.89
N GLU A 95 16.77 3.27 -1.65
CA GLU A 95 16.29 3.64 -0.31
C GLU A 95 15.73 2.43 0.45
N LEU A 96 14.98 1.54 -0.21
CA LEU A 96 14.50 0.29 0.38
C LEU A 96 15.63 -0.65 0.79
N ILE A 97 16.71 -0.70 0.00
CA ILE A 97 17.88 -1.51 0.31
C ILE A 97 18.69 -0.89 1.46
N SER A 98 18.99 0.41 1.37
CA SER A 98 19.81 1.12 2.37
C SER A 98 19.14 1.23 3.73
N SER A 99 17.83 1.36 3.78
CA SER A 99 17.03 1.37 5.02
C SER A 99 16.95 0.02 5.74
N GLY A 100 17.45 -1.06 5.11
CA GLY A 100 17.39 -2.41 5.64
C GLY A 100 15.99 -3.04 5.66
N ILE A 101 15.00 -2.42 5.03
CA ILE A 101 13.62 -2.93 4.97
C ILE A 101 13.58 -4.28 4.27
N ILE A 102 14.30 -4.43 3.17
CA ILE A 102 14.39 -5.68 2.43
C ILE A 102 15.00 -6.80 3.28
N PHE A 103 16.04 -6.50 4.05
CA PHE A 103 16.63 -7.47 4.98
C PHE A 103 15.64 -7.91 6.06
N LYS A 104 14.92 -6.95 6.65
CA LYS A 104 13.86 -7.23 7.63
C LYS A 104 12.74 -8.08 7.05
N ALA A 105 12.34 -7.82 5.81
CA ALA A 105 11.33 -8.61 5.11
C ALA A 105 11.81 -10.05 4.84
N LYS A 106 13.06 -10.23 4.37
CA LYS A 106 13.69 -11.55 4.21
C LYS A 106 13.65 -12.34 5.52
N LEU A 107 14.11 -11.73 6.60
CA LEU A 107 14.14 -12.37 7.92
C LEU A 107 12.73 -12.73 8.41
N PHE A 108 11.80 -11.79 8.29
CA PHE A 108 10.42 -12.00 8.74
C PHE A 108 9.74 -13.13 7.98
N PHE A 109 9.70 -13.09 6.65
CA PHE A 109 9.00 -14.11 5.85
C PHE A 109 9.66 -15.48 5.95
N SER A 110 11.00 -15.55 6.06
CA SER A 110 11.69 -16.81 6.29
C SER A 110 11.35 -17.42 7.66
N SER A 111 11.42 -16.63 8.73
CA SER A 111 11.02 -17.06 10.07
C SER A 111 9.56 -17.47 10.14
N PHE A 112 8.69 -16.72 9.46
CA PHE A 112 7.26 -17.01 9.40
C PHE A 112 6.97 -18.33 8.70
N THR A 113 7.68 -18.61 7.60
CA THR A 113 7.59 -19.88 6.88
C THR A 113 8.04 -21.06 7.75
N VAL A 114 9.20 -20.93 8.41
CA VAL A 114 9.71 -21.97 9.32
C VAL A 114 8.73 -22.22 10.48
N PHE A 115 8.21 -21.15 11.07
CA PHE A 115 7.25 -21.26 12.15
C PHE A 115 5.94 -21.93 11.72
N ALA A 116 5.45 -21.61 10.51
CA ALA A 116 4.28 -22.27 9.93
C ALA A 116 4.51 -23.77 9.74
N ILE A 117 5.68 -24.19 9.26
CA ILE A 117 6.05 -25.60 9.11
C ILE A 117 6.10 -26.30 10.46
N ILE A 118 6.70 -25.68 11.49
CA ILE A 118 6.77 -26.23 12.85
C ILE A 118 5.37 -26.42 13.42
N LEU A 119 4.51 -25.40 13.36
CA LEU A 119 3.13 -25.50 13.88
C LEU A 119 2.33 -26.58 13.16
N PHE A 120 2.53 -26.73 11.86
CA PHE A 120 1.90 -27.80 11.08
C PHE A 120 2.39 -29.17 11.53
N SER A 121 3.69 -29.35 11.69
CA SER A 121 4.30 -30.61 12.15
C SER A 121 3.85 -31.00 13.56
N LEU A 122 3.65 -30.03 14.45
CA LEU A 122 3.15 -30.24 15.80
C LEU A 122 1.64 -30.48 15.87
N LYS A 123 0.92 -30.45 14.71
CA LYS A 123 -0.55 -30.60 14.62
C LYS A 123 -1.29 -29.69 15.60
N SER A 124 -0.83 -28.47 15.79
CA SER A 124 -1.40 -27.50 16.72
C SER A 124 -2.87 -27.21 16.38
N LYS A 125 -3.76 -27.33 17.36
CA LYS A 125 -5.20 -27.05 17.15
C LYS A 125 -5.49 -25.58 16.84
N ASN A 126 -4.63 -24.66 17.28
CA ASN A 126 -4.81 -23.23 17.17
C ASN A 126 -3.82 -22.59 16.17
N ILE A 127 -3.30 -23.38 15.24
CA ILE A 127 -2.28 -22.96 14.28
C ILE A 127 -2.70 -21.69 13.53
N PHE A 128 -3.95 -21.56 13.12
CA PHE A 128 -4.47 -20.39 12.43
C PHE A 128 -4.38 -19.13 13.30
N LEU A 129 -4.75 -19.21 14.57
CA LEU A 129 -4.66 -18.09 15.52
C LEU A 129 -3.21 -17.63 15.71
N TYR A 130 -2.29 -18.56 15.91
CA TYR A 130 -0.87 -18.23 16.08
C TYR A 130 -0.27 -17.57 14.84
N LEU A 131 -0.62 -18.05 13.63
CA LEU A 131 -0.18 -17.42 12.39
C LEU A 131 -0.77 -16.02 12.21
N GLN A 132 -2.04 -15.80 12.56
CA GLN A 132 -2.66 -14.47 12.49
C GLN A 132 -1.98 -13.47 13.44
N ILE A 133 -1.72 -13.87 14.68
CA ILE A 133 -1.01 -13.02 15.66
C ILE A 133 0.39 -12.67 15.14
N LEU A 134 1.12 -13.65 14.64
CA LEU A 134 2.47 -13.43 14.11
C LEU A 134 2.45 -12.52 12.88
N LEU A 135 1.44 -12.67 12.00
CA LEU A 135 1.25 -11.80 10.84
C LEU A 135 0.99 -10.34 11.25
N LEU A 136 0.13 -10.11 12.25
CA LEU A 136 -0.16 -8.77 12.79
C LEU A 136 1.09 -8.11 13.37
N ILE A 137 1.89 -8.86 14.15
CA ILE A 137 3.15 -8.37 14.69
C ILE A 137 4.12 -8.03 13.53
N GLY A 138 4.23 -8.90 12.56
CA GLY A 138 5.11 -8.71 11.41
C GLY A 138 4.71 -7.54 10.52
N GLN A 139 3.41 -7.34 10.29
CA GLN A 139 2.91 -6.16 9.58
C GLN A 139 3.31 -4.88 10.31
N SER A 140 3.15 -4.81 11.62
CA SER A 140 3.54 -3.65 12.41
C SER A 140 5.05 -3.39 12.32
N PHE A 141 5.85 -4.45 12.37
CA PHE A 141 7.30 -4.39 12.27
C PHE A 141 7.80 -3.91 10.89
N LEU A 142 7.16 -4.37 9.81
CA LEU A 142 7.54 -4.00 8.44
C LEU A 142 6.94 -2.66 8.01
N MET A 143 5.68 -2.37 8.40
CA MET A 143 4.99 -1.15 7.98
C MET A 143 5.56 0.11 8.62
N SER A 144 6.11 0.02 9.85
CA SER A 144 6.68 1.18 10.53
C SER A 144 7.85 1.82 9.75
N PRO A 145 8.89 1.09 9.33
CA PRO A 145 9.96 1.67 8.53
C PRO A 145 9.52 2.08 7.12
N ILE A 146 8.58 1.36 6.49
CA ILE A 146 8.04 1.72 5.18
C ILE A 146 7.30 3.07 5.25
N ARG A 147 6.46 3.25 6.27
CA ARG A 147 5.75 4.54 6.48
C ARG A 147 6.73 5.68 6.71
N LYS A 148 7.78 5.46 7.52
CA LYS A 148 8.80 6.47 7.76
C LYS A 148 9.53 6.84 6.46
N LEU A 149 9.89 5.87 5.65
CA LEU A 149 10.52 6.10 4.35
C LEU A 149 9.61 6.91 3.42
N ALA A 150 8.35 6.49 3.28
CA ALA A 150 7.37 7.19 2.45
C ALA A 150 7.11 8.64 2.95
N ASP A 151 7.04 8.86 4.26
CA ASP A 151 6.89 10.19 4.84
C ASP A 151 8.11 11.08 4.54
N THR A 152 9.31 10.54 4.72
CA THR A 152 10.57 11.28 4.48
C THR A 152 10.73 11.65 3.00
N SER A 153 10.43 10.74 2.09
CA SER A 153 10.66 10.97 0.66
C SER A 153 9.53 11.75 -0.03
N ARG A 154 8.26 11.58 0.42
CA ARG A 154 7.10 12.21 -0.23
C ARG A 154 6.55 13.42 0.50
N GLN A 155 6.46 13.37 1.83
CA GLN A 155 5.74 14.39 2.60
C GLN A 155 6.66 15.44 3.23
N LEU A 156 7.84 15.04 3.70
CA LEU A 156 8.76 15.96 4.37
C LEU A 156 9.20 17.11 3.44
N PRO A 157 9.55 16.89 2.16
CA PRO A 157 9.89 18.00 1.27
C PRO A 157 8.74 19.00 1.10
N LEU A 158 7.50 18.52 0.99
CA LEU A 158 6.33 19.39 0.86
C LEU A 158 6.05 20.19 2.12
N ARG A 159 6.24 19.58 3.30
CA ARG A 159 6.13 20.28 4.59
C ARG A 159 7.18 21.37 4.73
N ASN A 160 8.42 21.09 4.33
CA ASN A 160 9.51 22.07 4.41
C ASN A 160 9.28 23.23 3.42
N ILE A 161 8.91 22.94 2.18
CA ILE A 161 8.56 23.96 1.19
C ILE A 161 7.37 24.79 1.67
N SER A 162 6.34 24.17 2.22
CA SER A 162 5.17 24.89 2.75
C SER A 162 5.51 25.84 3.87
N LYS A 163 6.44 25.46 4.77
CA LYS A 163 6.95 26.37 5.82
C LYS A 163 7.70 27.55 5.23
N LEU A 164 8.63 27.28 4.30
CA LEU A 164 9.37 28.35 3.62
C LEU A 164 8.45 29.33 2.90
N ILE A 165 7.42 28.83 2.20
CA ILE A 165 6.42 29.67 1.56
C ILE A 165 5.67 30.51 2.59
N SER A 166 5.27 29.92 3.72
CA SER A 166 4.59 30.62 4.80
C SER A 166 5.42 31.76 5.40
N ASP A 167 6.76 31.59 5.44
CA ASP A 167 7.68 32.57 6.04
C ASP A 167 8.04 33.72 5.06
N ILE A 168 7.97 33.50 3.75
CA ILE A 168 8.43 34.46 2.72
C ILE A 168 7.26 35.21 2.09
N ARG A 169 6.09 34.57 2.01
CA ARG A 169 4.93 35.04 1.27
C ARG A 169 4.23 36.22 1.92
N GLU A 170 3.81 37.20 1.09
CA GLU A 170 2.86 38.25 1.47
C GLU A 170 1.41 37.73 1.43
N GLU A 171 0.50 38.34 2.23
CA GLU A 171 -0.88 37.82 2.43
C GLU A 171 -1.70 37.70 1.13
N GLU A 172 -1.46 38.54 0.17
CA GLU A 172 -2.22 38.60 -1.11
C GLU A 172 -1.63 37.77 -2.25
N GLU A 173 -0.47 37.15 -2.05
CA GLU A 173 0.18 36.36 -3.10
C GLU A 173 -0.52 35.01 -3.33
N THR A 174 -0.73 34.66 -4.60
CA THR A 174 -1.29 33.38 -5.02
C THR A 174 -0.22 32.30 -5.10
N LEU A 175 -0.54 31.10 -4.65
CA LEU A 175 0.36 29.96 -4.68
C LEU A 175 0.04 29.06 -5.89
N ALA A 176 1.04 28.84 -6.74
CA ALA A 176 0.91 27.94 -7.89
C ALA A 176 1.95 26.83 -7.85
N MET A 177 1.57 25.64 -8.33
CA MET A 177 2.45 24.49 -8.48
C MET A 177 2.44 24.01 -9.91
N ILE A 178 3.62 23.89 -10.52
CA ILE A 178 3.80 23.42 -11.90
C ILE A 178 4.32 21.98 -11.89
N GLY A 179 3.77 21.14 -12.76
CA GLY A 179 4.21 19.77 -12.94
C GLY A 179 3.32 18.76 -12.23
N ILE A 180 3.89 17.94 -11.33
CA ILE A 180 3.13 16.89 -10.66
C ILE A 180 2.21 17.51 -9.59
N ARG A 181 0.91 17.31 -9.75
CA ARG A 181 -0.09 17.79 -8.80
C ARG A 181 0.05 17.10 -7.45
N LYS A 182 0.36 17.87 -6.40
CA LYS A 182 0.50 17.39 -5.02
C LYS A 182 -0.54 18.08 -4.11
N PRO A 183 -1.72 17.47 -3.90
CA PRO A 183 -2.76 18.03 -3.04
C PRO A 183 -2.30 18.30 -1.59
N SER A 184 -1.27 17.58 -1.14
CA SER A 184 -0.67 17.78 0.19
C SER A 184 -0.08 19.19 0.38
N LEU A 185 0.34 19.86 -0.70
CA LEU A 185 0.83 21.25 -0.61
C LEU A 185 -0.28 22.20 -0.13
N HIS A 186 -1.49 22.06 -0.68
CA HIS A 186 -2.68 22.79 -0.23
C HIS A 186 -2.96 22.56 1.26
N TYR A 187 -2.87 21.31 1.70
CA TYR A 187 -3.09 20.94 3.11
C TYR A 187 -2.06 21.57 4.07
N TYR A 188 -0.77 21.49 3.70
CA TYR A 188 0.30 22.02 4.56
C TYR A 188 0.41 23.55 4.53
N SER A 189 0.19 24.18 3.38
CA SER A 189 0.22 25.65 3.25
C SER A 189 -1.04 26.32 3.78
N ARG A 190 -2.13 25.56 3.98
CA ARG A 190 -3.47 26.05 4.34
C ARG A 190 -4.01 27.09 3.35
N GLN A 191 -3.60 27.00 2.08
CA GLN A 191 -3.91 27.98 1.06
C GLN A 191 -4.39 27.30 -0.21
N ILE A 192 -5.11 28.05 -1.05
CA ILE A 192 -5.51 27.57 -2.36
C ILE A 192 -4.27 27.51 -3.24
N VAL A 193 -3.99 26.32 -3.79
CA VAL A 193 -2.87 26.08 -4.71
C VAL A 193 -3.43 25.87 -6.09
N PHE A 194 -2.97 26.65 -7.06
CA PHE A 194 -3.28 26.47 -8.48
C PHE A 194 -2.30 25.44 -9.06
N TYR A 195 -2.84 24.45 -9.76
CA TYR A 195 -2.05 23.40 -10.37
C TYR A 195 -2.07 23.54 -11.88
N GLU A 196 -0.89 23.72 -12.47
CA GLU A 196 -0.74 23.76 -13.92
C GLU A 196 0.26 22.69 -14.37
N PRO A 197 0.00 22.03 -15.53
CA PRO A 197 0.93 21.05 -16.05
C PRO A 197 2.21 21.73 -16.54
N ASN A 198 3.32 21.00 -16.53
CA ASN A 198 4.59 21.48 -17.11
C ASN A 198 4.57 21.38 -18.66
N THR A 199 3.64 22.09 -19.28
CA THR A 199 3.45 22.22 -20.73
C THR A 199 3.46 23.67 -21.12
N LYS A 200 3.64 23.96 -22.42
CA LYS A 200 3.58 25.33 -22.92
C LYS A 200 2.24 26.02 -22.56
N GLU A 201 1.14 25.30 -22.69
CA GLU A 201 -0.19 25.80 -22.33
C GLU A 201 -0.32 26.09 -20.83
N GLY A 202 0.17 25.18 -19.97
CA GLY A 202 0.16 25.41 -18.53
C GLY A 202 0.98 26.62 -18.10
N LEU A 203 2.13 26.86 -18.75
CA LEU A 203 2.96 28.05 -18.48
C LEU A 203 2.28 29.34 -18.96
N ILE A 204 1.57 29.32 -20.10
CA ILE A 204 0.79 30.45 -20.60
C ILE A 204 -0.35 30.75 -19.61
N ASN A 205 -1.12 29.74 -19.21
CA ASN A 205 -2.22 29.89 -18.25
C ASN A 205 -1.73 30.50 -16.92
N LEU A 206 -0.56 30.06 -16.44
CA LEU A 206 0.04 30.61 -15.23
C LEU A 206 0.43 32.08 -15.44
N SER A 207 1.08 32.43 -16.56
CA SER A 207 1.46 33.80 -16.88
C SER A 207 0.24 34.72 -16.95
N ASP A 208 -0.84 34.27 -17.57
CA ASP A 208 -2.08 35.06 -17.69
C ASP A 208 -2.75 35.28 -16.33
N ARG A 209 -2.74 34.30 -15.44
CA ARG A 209 -3.22 34.43 -14.05
C ARG A 209 -2.39 35.45 -13.26
N LEU A 210 -1.05 35.32 -13.29
CA LEU A 210 -0.15 36.24 -12.62
C LEU A 210 -0.31 37.69 -13.11
N ASN A 211 -0.51 37.89 -14.41
CA ASN A 211 -0.77 39.19 -14.99
C ASN A 211 -2.14 39.76 -14.60
N THR A 212 -3.14 38.90 -14.40
CA THR A 212 -4.48 39.29 -13.96
C THR A 212 -4.48 39.71 -12.49
N ASP A 213 -3.74 39.01 -11.64
CA ASP A 213 -3.62 39.34 -10.23
C ASP A 213 -2.83 40.65 -10.02
N ARG A 214 -1.76 40.88 -10.80
CA ARG A 214 -1.01 42.16 -10.79
C ARG A 214 -1.83 43.38 -11.24
N ARG A 215 -2.90 43.18 -12.02
CA ARG A 215 -3.79 44.28 -12.46
C ARG A 215 -4.89 44.59 -11.45
N LYS A 216 -5.10 43.75 -10.45
CA LYS A 216 -6.11 43.94 -9.39
C LYS A 216 -5.55 44.62 -8.16
N ASN A 217 -4.22 44.60 -8.00
CA ASN A 217 -3.46 45.31 -6.98
C ASN A 217 -2.86 46.60 -7.57
#